data_95bc2919f8ae99bc2578d2730b01ccf9
#
_entry.id   95bc2919f8ae99bc2578d2730b01ccf9
#
_cell.length_a   1.000
_cell.length_b   1.000
_cell.length_c   1.000
_cell.angle_alpha   90.00
_cell.angle_beta   90.00
_cell.angle_gamma   90.00
#
_symmetry.space_group_name_H-M   'P 1'
#
loop_
_entity.id
_entity.type
_entity.pdbx_description
1 polymer ?
#
loop_
_entity_poly.entity_id
_entity_poly.type
_entity_poly.pdbx_seq_one_letter_code
_entity_poly.pdbx_strand_id
1 'polypeptide(L)'
;GIIKPMSGLIKVGNATFFDSENKINSPIEKRGIGYVFQDGRLFPHMSVDENLDFGHKRSNDKTIRKKEIVELLGLGQLLKRKPSTLSGGERQRTAIGRAILSGPSFLFMDEPLAALDFARKQEILPYIATLKKNLKIPIIYVSHQMEEVVRLADHLVLLENGKILDHGQIFDVINSPSLGILLGKDDKTSLINCHVDKENGKDGLSKLVFPGGYFLVSQGNLAPLENVRIELKAQDVALALEKPVATSIANILEASVAKIETSKDTHCDVLLSVGNVSIWARITQQSASKLGLKVGSQVFA
;
A
#
# COMPACT_ATOMS: atom_id res chain seq x y z
N GLY A 1 10.78 -1.58 21.48
CA GLY A 1 10.73 -1.10 22.78
C GLY A 1 10.53 -2.10 23.91
N ILE A 2 9.66 -3.09 23.80
CA ILE A 2 9.42 -4.06 24.90
C ILE A 2 10.58 -5.06 24.99
N ILE A 3 11.12 -5.44 23.83
CA ILE A 3 12.26 -6.37 23.74
C ILE A 3 13.52 -5.57 23.45
N LYS A 4 14.59 -5.85 24.20
CA LYS A 4 15.92 -5.30 23.94
C LYS A 4 16.61 -6.18 22.89
N PRO A 5 17.15 -5.60 21.79
CA PRO A 5 17.96 -6.35 20.84
C PRO A 5 19.21 -6.94 21.53
N MET A 6 19.66 -8.10 21.09
CA MET A 6 20.90 -8.72 21.60
C MET A 6 22.12 -8.00 21.03
N SER A 7 22.13 -7.70 19.74
CA SER A 7 23.22 -7.01 19.05
C SER A 7 22.69 -6.26 17.84
N GLY A 8 23.50 -5.38 17.28
CA GLY A 8 23.23 -4.64 16.05
C GLY A 8 23.09 -3.13 16.25
N LEU A 9 22.62 -2.46 15.20
CA LEU A 9 22.43 -1.02 15.13
C LEU A 9 20.99 -0.71 14.70
N ILE A 10 20.32 0.20 15.44
CA ILE A 10 19.02 0.78 15.04
C ILE A 10 19.21 2.29 14.97
N LYS A 11 19.13 2.82 13.74
CA LYS A 11 19.29 4.23 13.46
C LYS A 11 18.13 4.73 12.59
N VAL A 12 17.61 5.91 12.89
CA VAL A 12 16.58 6.59 12.10
C VAL A 12 17.05 8.01 11.83
N GLY A 13 17.31 8.33 10.56
CA GLY A 13 17.99 9.56 10.19
C GLY A 13 19.33 9.68 10.91
N ASN A 14 19.54 10.75 11.65
CA ASN A 14 20.75 10.97 12.44
C ASN A 14 20.66 10.45 13.88
N ALA A 15 19.50 9.94 14.33
CA ALA A 15 19.30 9.47 15.68
C ALA A 15 19.63 7.98 15.81
N THR A 16 20.54 7.62 16.72
CA THR A 16 20.85 6.22 17.09
C THR A 16 19.99 5.82 18.28
N PHE A 17 19.12 4.82 18.08
CA PHE A 17 18.24 4.32 19.14
C PHE A 17 18.86 3.16 19.91
N PHE A 18 19.62 2.34 19.23
CA PHE A 18 20.33 1.21 19.78
C PHE A 18 21.64 1.00 19.02
N ASP A 19 22.71 0.72 19.75
CA ASP A 19 24.01 0.33 19.19
C ASP A 19 24.71 -0.55 20.21
N SER A 20 24.90 -1.82 19.87
CA SER A 20 25.53 -2.79 20.77
C SER A 20 27.02 -2.54 20.95
N GLU A 21 27.70 -2.02 19.94
CA GLU A 21 29.15 -1.75 19.97
C GLU A 21 29.44 -0.52 20.85
N ASN A 22 28.68 0.54 20.63
CA ASN A 22 28.83 1.80 21.38
C ASN A 22 28.00 1.84 22.68
N LYS A 23 27.37 0.73 23.08
CA LYS A 23 26.53 0.59 24.29
C LYS A 23 25.40 1.63 24.38
N ILE A 24 24.85 2.06 23.24
CA ILE A 24 23.75 2.99 23.18
C ILE A 24 22.42 2.23 23.26
N ASN A 25 21.53 2.64 24.15
CA ASN A 25 20.15 2.17 24.19
C ASN A 25 19.27 3.33 24.68
N SER A 26 18.80 4.14 23.74
CA SER A 26 17.95 5.29 24.03
C SER A 26 16.63 4.86 24.66
N PRO A 27 16.19 5.49 25.76
CA PRO A 27 14.87 5.28 26.34
C PRO A 27 13.76 5.53 25.29
N ILE A 28 12.66 4.77 25.39
CA ILE A 28 11.59 4.82 24.37
C ILE A 28 10.99 6.22 24.24
N GLU A 29 10.78 6.89 25.36
CA GLU A 29 10.22 8.24 25.44
C GLU A 29 11.10 9.31 24.78
N LYS A 30 12.39 9.04 24.61
CA LYS A 30 13.37 9.94 23.96
C LYS A 30 13.55 9.67 22.47
N ARG A 31 12.92 8.61 21.92
CA ARG A 31 13.09 8.23 20.51
C ARG A 31 12.29 9.08 19.54
N GLY A 32 11.33 9.88 20.03
CA GLY A 32 10.48 10.73 19.19
C GLY A 32 9.62 9.93 18.20
N ILE A 33 9.15 8.74 18.61
CA ILE A 33 8.34 7.86 17.77
C ILE A 33 6.86 8.09 18.05
N GLY A 34 6.06 8.35 17.01
CA GLY A 34 4.62 8.20 17.08
C GLY A 34 4.25 6.74 16.81
N TYR A 35 3.49 6.12 17.69
CA TYR A 35 3.09 4.72 17.55
C TYR A 35 1.58 4.59 17.47
N VAL A 36 1.10 3.95 16.42
CA VAL A 36 -0.31 3.58 16.21
C VAL A 36 -0.43 2.07 16.34
N PHE A 37 -1.13 1.63 17.38
CA PHE A 37 -1.39 0.22 17.66
C PHE A 37 -2.61 -0.27 16.88
N GLN A 38 -2.70 -1.56 16.67
CA GLN A 38 -3.84 -2.24 16.07
C GLN A 38 -5.17 -1.89 16.77
N ASP A 39 -5.18 -1.85 18.11
CA ASP A 39 -6.38 -1.53 18.91
C ASP A 39 -6.61 -0.02 19.13
N GLY A 40 -5.78 0.85 18.52
CA GLY A 40 -5.82 2.31 18.68
C GLY A 40 -5.41 2.81 20.09
N ARG A 41 -5.60 2.05 21.14
CA ARG A 41 -5.24 2.32 22.56
C ARG A 41 -5.53 3.75 23.00
N LEU A 42 -6.75 4.21 22.74
CA LEU A 42 -7.22 5.51 23.22
C LEU A 42 -7.42 5.48 24.75
N PHE A 43 -7.28 6.66 25.37
CA PHE A 43 -7.60 6.81 26.78
C PHE A 43 -9.12 6.81 26.96
N PRO A 44 -9.73 5.79 27.61
CA PRO A 44 -11.18 5.61 27.61
C PRO A 44 -11.93 6.66 28.43
N HIS A 45 -11.26 7.28 29.41
CA HIS A 45 -11.81 8.34 30.26
C HIS A 45 -11.78 9.72 29.59
N MET A 46 -11.01 9.90 28.53
CA MET A 46 -10.86 11.15 27.78
C MET A 46 -11.77 11.15 26.54
N SER A 47 -12.28 12.31 26.17
CA SER A 47 -12.93 12.54 24.89
C SER A 47 -11.94 12.43 23.73
N VAL A 48 -12.44 12.46 22.48
CA VAL A 48 -11.58 12.54 21.29
C VAL A 48 -10.67 13.76 21.36
N ASP A 49 -11.23 14.92 21.70
CA ASP A 49 -10.49 16.17 21.82
C ASP A 49 -9.36 16.09 22.84
N GLU A 50 -9.63 15.54 24.01
CA GLU A 50 -8.65 15.34 25.07
C GLU A 50 -7.57 14.30 24.70
N ASN A 51 -7.93 13.23 23.98
CA ASN A 51 -6.96 12.28 23.44
C ASN A 51 -6.01 12.97 22.47
N LEU A 52 -6.51 13.80 21.56
CA LEU A 52 -5.69 14.58 20.63
C LEU A 52 -4.79 15.58 21.36
N ASP A 53 -5.33 16.28 22.35
CA ASP A 53 -4.58 17.22 23.18
C ASP A 53 -3.48 16.54 23.99
N PHE A 54 -3.68 15.30 24.40
CA PHE A 54 -2.67 14.56 25.12
C PHE A 54 -1.37 14.42 24.31
N GLY A 55 -1.49 14.14 23.01
CA GLY A 55 -0.35 14.15 22.08
C GLY A 55 0.22 15.58 21.93
N HIS A 56 -0.63 16.51 21.57
CA HIS A 56 -0.24 17.88 21.25
C HIS A 56 0.45 18.64 22.39
N LYS A 57 -0.01 18.49 23.64
CA LYS A 57 0.60 19.12 24.82
C LYS A 57 2.01 18.63 25.12
N ARG A 58 2.36 17.39 24.71
CA ARG A 58 3.66 16.76 24.93
C ARG A 58 4.63 16.96 23.77
N SER A 59 4.13 17.48 22.64
CA SER A 59 4.98 17.78 21.49
C SER A 59 5.85 18.98 21.76
N ASN A 60 7.14 18.85 21.48
CA ASN A 60 8.07 19.98 21.40
C ASN A 60 7.94 20.72 20.05
N ASP A 61 7.40 20.07 19.06
CA ASP A 61 7.13 20.64 17.73
C ASP A 61 5.65 21.04 17.62
N LYS A 62 5.41 22.34 17.49
CA LYS A 62 4.06 22.94 17.32
C LYS A 62 3.74 23.29 15.87
N THR A 63 4.55 22.84 14.92
CA THR A 63 4.31 23.09 13.50
C THR A 63 3.04 22.40 13.02
N ILE A 64 2.71 21.22 13.58
CA ILE A 64 1.50 20.48 13.25
C ILE A 64 0.31 21.04 14.06
N ARG A 65 -0.62 21.70 13.36
CA ARG A 65 -1.78 22.29 13.99
C ARG A 65 -2.88 21.27 14.20
N LYS A 66 -3.43 21.22 15.42
CA LYS A 66 -4.53 20.32 15.78
C LYS A 66 -5.73 20.46 14.81
N LYS A 67 -6.08 21.71 14.45
CA LYS A 67 -7.20 22.00 13.54
C LYS A 67 -7.03 21.29 12.19
N GLU A 68 -5.84 21.34 11.60
CA GLU A 68 -5.52 20.71 10.32
C GLU A 68 -5.66 19.17 10.40
N ILE A 69 -5.20 18.57 11.51
CA ILE A 69 -5.33 17.11 11.70
C ILE A 69 -6.79 16.71 11.95
N VAL A 70 -7.56 17.52 12.67
CA VAL A 70 -9.00 17.27 12.89
C VAL A 70 -9.77 17.33 11.58
N GLU A 71 -9.51 18.31 10.72
CA GLU A 71 -10.11 18.43 9.39
C GLU A 71 -9.67 17.27 8.48
N LEU A 72 -8.37 17.01 8.40
CA LEU A 72 -7.78 15.97 7.57
C LEU A 72 -8.31 14.58 7.89
N LEU A 73 -8.53 14.26 9.17
CA LEU A 73 -9.03 12.97 9.63
C LEU A 73 -10.55 12.92 9.80
N GLY A 74 -11.27 13.98 9.48
CA GLY A 74 -12.73 14.05 9.59
C GLY A 74 -13.24 13.86 11.02
N LEU A 75 -12.54 14.42 12.03
CA LEU A 75 -12.84 14.22 13.45
C LEU A 75 -13.72 15.33 14.07
N GLY A 76 -14.06 16.37 13.32
CA GLY A 76 -14.70 17.56 13.83
C GLY A 76 -15.97 17.30 14.66
N GLN A 77 -16.88 16.45 14.17
CA GLN A 77 -18.13 16.13 14.87
C GLN A 77 -17.94 15.12 16.02
N LEU A 78 -16.76 14.52 16.14
CA LEU A 78 -16.46 13.48 17.11
C LEU A 78 -15.75 14.01 18.37
N LEU A 79 -15.29 15.26 18.37
CA LEU A 79 -14.40 15.83 19.39
C LEU A 79 -14.91 15.63 20.81
N LYS A 80 -16.23 15.77 21.04
CA LYS A 80 -16.86 15.63 22.36
C LYS A 80 -17.20 14.19 22.74
N ARG A 81 -17.06 13.25 21.81
CA ARG A 81 -17.40 11.83 22.05
C ARG A 81 -16.29 11.12 22.84
N LYS A 82 -16.67 10.08 23.58
CA LYS A 82 -15.72 9.17 24.24
C LYS A 82 -15.39 7.97 23.35
N PRO A 83 -14.22 7.33 23.51
CA PRO A 83 -13.79 6.18 22.72
C PRO A 83 -14.81 5.02 22.66
N SER A 84 -15.56 4.82 23.76
CA SER A 84 -16.60 3.77 23.84
C SER A 84 -17.77 3.98 22.87
N THR A 85 -18.00 5.20 22.41
CA THR A 85 -19.10 5.55 21.49
C THR A 85 -18.66 5.67 20.03
N LEU A 86 -17.39 5.41 19.75
CA LEU A 86 -16.82 5.51 18.41
C LEU A 86 -16.89 4.16 17.68
N SER A 87 -17.07 4.22 16.36
CA SER A 87 -16.82 3.07 15.49
C SER A 87 -15.34 2.67 15.50
N GLY A 88 -15.01 1.48 14.98
CA GLY A 88 -13.62 1.04 14.86
C GLY A 88 -12.76 2.03 14.06
N GLY A 89 -13.27 2.50 12.91
CA GLY A 89 -12.60 3.47 12.06
C GLY A 89 -12.43 4.85 12.71
N GLU A 90 -13.43 5.33 13.44
CA GLU A 90 -13.35 6.60 14.18
C GLU A 90 -12.31 6.52 15.31
N ARG A 91 -12.25 5.37 16.01
CA ARG A 91 -11.20 5.13 17.02
C ARG A 91 -9.82 5.15 16.37
N GLN A 92 -9.67 4.49 15.24
CA GLN A 92 -8.37 4.40 14.55
C GLN A 92 -7.91 5.76 14.04
N ARG A 93 -8.79 6.54 13.40
CA ARG A 93 -8.48 7.93 12.98
C ARG A 93 -8.07 8.80 14.17
N THR A 94 -8.75 8.67 15.31
CA THR A 94 -8.39 9.38 16.54
C THR A 94 -7.01 8.99 17.06
N ALA A 95 -6.67 7.68 17.02
CA ALA A 95 -5.36 7.18 17.43
C ALA A 95 -4.23 7.69 16.52
N ILE A 96 -4.47 7.71 15.22
CA ILE A 96 -3.55 8.29 14.23
C ILE A 96 -3.34 9.78 14.52
N GLY A 97 -4.42 10.54 14.72
CA GLY A 97 -4.35 11.97 15.04
C GLY A 97 -3.54 12.25 16.30
N ARG A 98 -3.78 11.49 17.37
CA ARG A 98 -3.02 11.59 18.62
C ARG A 98 -1.53 11.32 18.43
N ALA A 99 -1.18 10.29 17.65
CA ALA A 99 0.20 9.94 17.37
C ALA A 99 0.92 11.05 16.57
N ILE A 100 0.25 11.61 15.56
CA ILE A 100 0.81 12.70 14.75
C ILE A 100 0.99 13.98 15.57
N LEU A 101 0.00 14.33 16.39
CA LEU A 101 0.02 15.53 17.23
C LEU A 101 1.07 15.47 18.35
N SER A 102 1.65 14.30 18.62
CA SER A 102 2.81 14.22 19.54
C SER A 102 4.11 14.77 18.93
N GLY A 103 4.11 15.20 17.65
CA GLY A 103 5.27 15.75 16.97
C GLY A 103 6.39 14.73 16.78
N PRO A 104 6.10 13.54 16.24
CA PRO A 104 7.10 12.49 16.13
C PRO A 104 8.08 12.76 15.00
N SER A 105 9.34 12.29 15.16
CA SER A 105 10.33 12.31 14.09
C SER A 105 10.06 11.24 13.02
N PHE A 106 9.35 10.17 13.38
CA PHE A 106 8.75 9.22 12.45
C PHE A 106 7.54 8.51 13.08
N LEU A 107 6.68 7.94 12.23
CA LEU A 107 5.45 7.29 12.63
C LEU A 107 5.54 5.78 12.37
N PHE A 108 5.22 4.99 13.39
CA PHE A 108 5.12 3.54 13.30
C PHE A 108 3.64 3.14 13.39
N MET A 109 3.15 2.46 12.39
CA MET A 109 1.79 1.93 12.33
C MET A 109 1.84 0.40 12.26
N ASP A 110 1.36 -0.25 13.32
CA ASP A 110 1.42 -1.71 13.46
C ASP A 110 0.03 -2.29 13.22
N GLU A 111 -0.17 -2.87 12.04
CA GLU A 111 -1.45 -3.39 11.57
C GLU A 111 -2.66 -2.47 11.87
N PRO A 112 -2.57 -1.18 11.52
CA PRO A 112 -3.53 -0.18 12.02
C PRO A 112 -4.96 -0.41 11.52
N LEU A 113 -5.17 -1.19 10.48
CA LEU A 113 -6.48 -1.44 9.89
C LEU A 113 -6.95 -2.90 10.04
N ALA A 114 -6.19 -3.78 10.71
CA ALA A 114 -6.50 -5.20 10.79
C ALA A 114 -7.87 -5.52 11.44
N ALA A 115 -8.29 -4.71 12.42
CA ALA A 115 -9.56 -4.89 13.12
C ALA A 115 -10.79 -4.32 12.37
N LEU A 116 -10.63 -3.84 11.13
CA LEU A 116 -11.68 -3.20 10.35
C LEU A 116 -12.15 -4.09 9.21
N ASP A 117 -13.45 -4.03 8.93
CA ASP A 117 -14.03 -4.60 7.72
C ASP A 117 -13.59 -3.83 6.46
N PHE A 118 -13.80 -4.43 5.29
CA PHE A 118 -13.39 -3.88 4.00
C PHE A 118 -13.92 -2.46 3.76
N ALA A 119 -15.21 -2.20 4.02
CA ALA A 119 -15.81 -0.89 3.78
C ALA A 119 -15.14 0.20 4.61
N ARG A 120 -14.88 -0.08 5.90
CA ARG A 120 -14.21 0.86 6.80
C ARG A 120 -12.74 1.09 6.46
N LYS A 121 -12.04 0.06 5.95
CA LYS A 121 -10.69 0.23 5.42
C LYS A 121 -10.66 1.21 4.26
N GLN A 122 -11.59 1.07 3.31
CA GLN A 122 -11.71 1.98 2.16
C GLN A 122 -11.99 3.44 2.57
N GLU A 123 -12.67 3.65 3.69
CA GLU A 123 -12.85 5.00 4.24
C GLU A 123 -11.56 5.61 4.80
N ILE A 124 -10.70 4.81 5.42
CA ILE A 124 -9.51 5.30 6.15
C ILE A 124 -8.28 5.43 5.25
N LEU A 125 -8.09 4.50 4.31
CA LEU A 125 -6.92 4.50 3.43
C LEU A 125 -6.66 5.84 2.72
N PRO A 126 -7.69 6.58 2.21
CA PRO A 126 -7.48 7.91 1.64
C PRO A 126 -6.91 8.93 2.63
N TYR A 127 -7.32 8.86 3.91
CA TYR A 127 -6.78 9.74 4.95
C TYR A 127 -5.30 9.47 5.19
N ILE A 128 -4.89 8.18 5.28
CA ILE A 128 -3.49 7.80 5.46
C ILE A 128 -2.66 8.22 4.24
N ALA A 129 -3.18 8.02 3.03
CA ALA A 129 -2.52 8.45 1.80
C ALA A 129 -2.32 9.97 1.74
N THR A 130 -3.34 10.73 2.18
CA THR A 130 -3.27 12.20 2.25
C THR A 130 -2.30 12.65 3.34
N LEU A 131 -2.28 11.97 4.50
CA LEU A 131 -1.29 12.20 5.55
C LEU A 131 0.14 12.02 5.02
N LYS A 132 0.39 10.93 4.31
CA LYS A 132 1.69 10.66 3.68
C LYS A 132 2.14 11.79 2.76
N LYS A 133 1.23 12.36 1.95
CA LYS A 133 1.54 13.49 1.04
C LYS A 133 1.82 14.79 1.81
N ASN A 134 1.07 15.06 2.87
CA ASN A 134 1.11 16.34 3.58
C ASN A 134 2.15 16.38 4.70
N LEU A 135 2.41 15.25 5.36
CA LEU A 135 3.38 15.15 6.44
C LEU A 135 4.72 14.70 5.84
N LYS A 136 5.75 15.49 6.05
CA LYS A 136 7.14 15.14 5.70
C LYS A 136 7.78 14.21 6.76
N ILE A 137 6.97 13.35 7.37
CA ILE A 137 7.41 12.42 8.42
C ILE A 137 7.51 11.03 7.80
N PRO A 138 8.65 10.32 7.91
CA PRO A 138 8.76 8.94 7.48
C PRO A 138 7.74 8.06 8.22
N ILE A 139 7.10 7.15 7.47
CA ILE A 139 6.11 6.22 8.02
C ILE A 139 6.60 4.80 7.81
N ILE A 140 6.67 4.01 8.87
CA ILE A 140 6.80 2.56 8.80
C ILE A 140 5.41 1.97 9.01
N TYR A 141 4.91 1.31 7.98
CA TYR A 141 3.59 0.70 7.98
C TYR A 141 3.71 -0.81 7.92
N VAL A 142 3.26 -1.50 8.96
CA VAL A 142 3.24 -2.97 9.00
C VAL A 142 1.84 -3.44 8.65
N SER A 143 1.73 -4.30 7.67
CA SER A 143 0.48 -4.94 7.25
C SER A 143 0.76 -6.28 6.58
N HIS A 144 -0.18 -7.21 6.67
CA HIS A 144 -0.23 -8.44 5.90
C HIS A 144 -1.22 -8.34 4.72
N GLN A 145 -1.84 -7.16 4.53
CA GLN A 145 -2.82 -6.91 3.47
C GLN A 145 -2.13 -6.21 2.30
N MET A 146 -1.99 -6.90 1.17
CA MET A 146 -1.33 -6.36 -0.02
C MET A 146 -2.01 -5.11 -0.56
N GLU A 147 -3.34 -5.03 -0.50
CA GLU A 147 -4.10 -3.84 -0.94
C GLU A 147 -3.68 -2.57 -0.19
N GLU A 148 -3.47 -2.65 1.13
CA GLU A 148 -2.99 -1.54 1.94
C GLU A 148 -1.55 -1.14 1.54
N VAL A 149 -0.68 -2.15 1.37
CA VAL A 149 0.72 -1.98 1.00
C VAL A 149 0.85 -1.33 -0.37
N VAL A 150 0.16 -1.86 -1.37
CA VAL A 150 0.15 -1.34 -2.75
C VAL A 150 -0.28 0.13 -2.79
N ARG A 151 -1.26 0.49 -1.98
CA ARG A 151 -1.82 1.85 -1.97
C ARG A 151 -0.93 2.85 -1.23
N LEU A 152 -0.23 2.41 -0.17
CA LEU A 152 0.46 3.31 0.75
C LEU A 152 1.98 3.31 0.59
N ALA A 153 2.61 2.18 0.26
CA ALA A 153 4.06 2.07 0.31
C ALA A 153 4.79 2.69 -0.90
N ASP A 154 5.98 3.22 -0.67
CA ASP A 154 6.97 3.56 -1.70
C ASP A 154 8.05 2.49 -1.74
N HIS A 155 8.44 2.00 -0.55
CA HIS A 155 9.40 0.92 -0.37
C HIS A 155 8.72 -0.22 0.36
N LEU A 156 9.11 -1.43 0.04
CA LEU A 156 8.60 -2.66 0.66
C LEU A 156 9.76 -3.46 1.24
N VAL A 157 9.53 -4.04 2.41
CA VAL A 157 10.43 -5.02 3.04
C VAL A 157 9.60 -6.26 3.30
N LEU A 158 9.93 -7.37 2.67
CA LEU A 158 9.31 -8.68 2.91
C LEU A 158 10.02 -9.40 4.04
N LEU A 159 9.27 -9.81 5.04
CA LEU A 159 9.76 -10.53 6.21
C LEU A 159 9.14 -11.92 6.30
N GLU A 160 9.96 -12.93 6.48
CA GLU A 160 9.54 -14.29 6.79
C GLU A 160 10.38 -14.87 7.92
N ASN A 161 9.75 -15.39 8.96
CA ASN A 161 10.42 -15.99 10.11
C ASN A 161 11.53 -15.09 10.72
N GLY A 162 11.31 -13.76 10.75
CA GLY A 162 12.24 -12.78 11.28
C GLY A 162 13.44 -12.47 10.37
N LYS A 163 13.46 -12.95 9.14
CA LYS A 163 14.49 -12.65 8.13
C LYS A 163 13.92 -11.81 7.00
N ILE A 164 14.74 -10.94 6.45
CA ILE A 164 14.40 -10.19 5.24
C ILE A 164 14.56 -11.14 4.04
N LEU A 165 13.46 -11.37 3.31
CA LEU A 165 13.47 -12.12 2.05
C LEU A 165 13.83 -11.20 0.88
N ASP A 166 13.25 -9.99 0.88
CA ASP A 166 13.44 -9.02 -0.20
C ASP A 166 13.16 -7.61 0.30
N HIS A 167 13.72 -6.60 -0.32
CA HIS A 167 13.44 -5.20 0.00
C HIS A 167 13.81 -4.29 -1.16
N GLY A 168 13.09 -3.18 -1.31
CA GLY A 168 13.36 -2.19 -2.36
C GLY A 168 12.17 -1.31 -2.66
N GLN A 169 12.19 -0.70 -3.84
CA GLN A 169 11.04 0.02 -4.36
C GLN A 169 9.87 -0.95 -4.51
N ILE A 170 8.66 -0.49 -4.17
CA ILE A 170 7.48 -1.37 -4.15
C ILE A 170 7.28 -2.11 -5.48
N PHE A 171 7.53 -1.45 -6.61
CA PHE A 171 7.36 -2.06 -7.96
C PHE A 171 8.34 -3.19 -8.20
N ASP A 172 9.58 -3.06 -7.75
CA ASP A 172 10.61 -4.08 -7.93
C ASP A 172 10.28 -5.32 -7.09
N VAL A 173 9.93 -5.09 -5.83
CA VAL A 173 9.63 -6.17 -4.88
C VAL A 173 8.32 -6.90 -5.20
N ILE A 174 7.27 -6.18 -5.64
CA ILE A 174 6.00 -6.82 -6.02
C ILE A 174 6.16 -7.70 -7.26
N ASN A 175 6.99 -7.29 -8.19
CA ASN A 175 7.26 -8.07 -9.40
C ASN A 175 8.37 -9.13 -9.19
N SER A 176 8.96 -9.19 -7.99
CA SER A 176 10.01 -10.17 -7.68
C SER A 176 9.44 -11.56 -7.40
N PRO A 177 10.21 -12.65 -7.67
CA PRO A 177 9.82 -14.00 -7.30
C PRO A 177 9.61 -14.19 -5.79
N SER A 178 10.28 -13.38 -4.96
CA SER A 178 10.23 -13.46 -3.49
C SER A 178 8.82 -13.24 -2.95
N LEU A 179 8.05 -12.33 -3.55
CA LEU A 179 6.66 -12.09 -3.15
C LEU A 179 5.78 -13.31 -3.45
N GLY A 180 5.96 -13.94 -4.61
CA GLY A 180 5.22 -15.16 -4.98
C GLY A 180 5.48 -16.32 -4.02
N ILE A 181 6.66 -16.38 -3.40
CA ILE A 181 6.98 -17.37 -2.36
C ILE A 181 6.20 -17.07 -1.08
N LEU A 182 6.14 -15.81 -0.68
CA LEU A 182 5.53 -15.37 0.59
C LEU A 182 3.99 -15.45 0.55
N LEU A 183 3.38 -14.99 -0.54
CA LEU A 183 1.91 -14.96 -0.67
C LEU A 183 1.30 -16.32 -1.04
N GLY A 184 2.15 -17.32 -1.34
CA GLY A 184 1.69 -18.53 -2.01
C GLY A 184 1.48 -18.26 -3.50
N LYS A 185 1.35 -19.34 -4.28
CA LYS A 185 1.30 -19.25 -5.76
C LYS A 185 0.03 -18.60 -6.31
N ASP A 186 -0.95 -18.29 -5.45
CA ASP A 186 -2.30 -17.97 -5.93
C ASP A 186 -2.62 -16.48 -6.13
N ASP A 187 -1.77 -15.55 -5.67
CA ASP A 187 -2.09 -14.12 -5.70
C ASP A 187 -1.07 -13.27 -6.49
N LYS A 188 -0.66 -13.75 -7.67
CA LYS A 188 0.20 -12.91 -8.51
C LYS A 188 -0.53 -11.67 -8.99
N THR A 189 0.11 -10.54 -8.77
CA THR A 189 -0.40 -9.20 -9.09
C THR A 189 0.67 -8.41 -9.83
N SER A 190 0.27 -7.55 -10.73
CA SER A 190 1.17 -6.62 -11.42
C SER A 190 0.80 -5.21 -11.04
N LEU A 191 1.80 -4.39 -10.72
CA LEU A 191 1.62 -2.96 -10.47
C LEU A 191 2.14 -2.15 -11.64
N ILE A 192 1.35 -1.18 -12.07
CA ILE A 192 1.65 -0.31 -13.20
C ILE A 192 1.45 1.14 -12.78
N ASN A 193 2.49 1.96 -12.96
CA ASN A 193 2.36 3.41 -12.83
C ASN A 193 1.77 3.97 -14.11
N CYS A 194 0.69 4.70 -13.96
CA CYS A 194 0.02 5.40 -15.04
C CYS A 194 -0.11 6.89 -14.70
N HIS A 195 -0.38 7.69 -15.69
CA HIS A 195 -0.87 9.06 -15.51
C HIS A 195 -2.18 9.23 -16.27
N VAL A 196 -3.05 10.05 -15.72
CA VAL A 196 -4.32 10.40 -16.36
C VAL A 196 -4.05 11.21 -17.62
N ASP A 197 -4.63 10.81 -18.77
CA ASP A 197 -4.49 11.55 -20.01
C ASP A 197 -5.05 12.98 -19.85
N LYS A 198 -4.50 13.94 -20.60
CA LYS A 198 -4.99 15.32 -20.63
C LYS A 198 -6.42 15.42 -21.16
N GLU A 199 -6.72 14.61 -22.17
CA GLU A 199 -8.06 14.47 -22.71
C GLU A 199 -8.73 13.29 -22.00
N ASN A 200 -9.43 13.57 -20.89
CA ASN A 200 -10.22 12.57 -20.20
C ASN A 200 -11.11 11.82 -21.20
N GLY A 201 -11.16 10.50 -21.04
CA GLY A 201 -11.83 9.60 -21.97
C GLY A 201 -13.28 10.04 -22.28
N LYS A 202 -13.70 9.82 -23.50
CA LYS A 202 -15.09 9.99 -23.91
C LYS A 202 -15.95 8.96 -23.16
N ASP A 203 -17.21 9.24 -22.96
CA ASP A 203 -18.22 8.33 -22.40
C ASP A 203 -18.04 7.99 -20.90
N GLY A 204 -17.47 8.89 -20.08
CA GLY A 204 -17.36 8.71 -18.62
C GLY A 204 -16.24 7.73 -18.19
N LEU A 205 -15.35 7.35 -19.10
CA LEU A 205 -14.16 6.58 -18.82
C LEU A 205 -12.94 7.49 -18.68
N SER A 206 -12.08 7.21 -17.72
CA SER A 206 -10.76 7.85 -17.61
C SER A 206 -9.72 7.02 -18.37
N LYS A 207 -8.90 7.71 -19.18
CA LYS A 207 -7.79 7.09 -19.90
C LYS A 207 -6.51 7.24 -19.09
N LEU A 208 -5.90 6.12 -18.73
CA LEU A 208 -4.69 6.03 -17.94
C LEU A 208 -3.54 5.54 -18.80
N VAL A 209 -2.55 6.40 -19.03
CA VAL A 209 -1.44 6.13 -19.97
C VAL A 209 -0.22 5.62 -19.21
N PHE A 210 0.46 4.63 -19.79
CA PHE A 210 1.73 4.08 -19.31
C PHE A 210 2.66 3.75 -20.50
N PRO A 211 3.95 3.44 -20.31
CA PRO A 211 4.90 3.20 -21.41
C PRO A 211 4.56 2.03 -22.35
N GLY A 212 3.63 1.17 -22.01
CA GLY A 212 3.18 0.02 -22.84
C GLY A 212 1.82 0.20 -23.51
N GLY A 213 1.13 1.33 -23.27
CA GLY A 213 -0.20 1.57 -23.80
C GLY A 213 -1.07 2.41 -22.89
N TYR A 214 -2.35 2.09 -22.83
CA TYR A 214 -3.29 2.78 -21.95
C TYR A 214 -4.36 1.83 -21.41
N PHE A 215 -4.97 2.21 -20.30
CA PHE A 215 -6.17 1.59 -19.76
C PHE A 215 -7.34 2.57 -19.78
N LEU A 216 -8.52 2.04 -20.06
CA LEU A 216 -9.80 2.74 -19.88
C LEU A 216 -10.43 2.21 -18.59
N VAL A 217 -10.70 3.12 -17.65
CA VAL A 217 -11.29 2.78 -16.35
C VAL A 217 -12.54 3.60 -16.10
N SER A 218 -13.56 2.98 -15.49
CA SER A 218 -14.84 3.61 -15.17
C SER A 218 -14.78 4.51 -13.91
N GLN A 219 -13.61 4.93 -13.50
CA GLN A 219 -13.44 5.76 -12.31
C GLN A 219 -13.47 7.24 -12.71
N GLY A 220 -14.58 7.91 -12.41
CA GLY A 220 -14.76 9.35 -12.67
C GLY A 220 -13.94 10.22 -11.71
N ASN A 221 -13.66 11.47 -12.15
CA ASN A 221 -13.03 12.54 -11.37
C ASN A 221 -11.54 12.39 -11.03
N LEU A 222 -10.77 11.66 -11.84
CA LEU A 222 -9.32 11.74 -11.78
C LEU A 222 -8.85 13.07 -12.41
N ALA A 223 -7.92 13.76 -11.74
CA ALA A 223 -7.39 15.01 -12.27
C ALA A 223 -6.45 14.73 -13.46
N PRO A 224 -6.50 15.54 -14.54
CA PRO A 224 -5.56 15.41 -15.65
C PRO A 224 -4.11 15.42 -15.17
N LEU A 225 -3.27 14.57 -15.74
CA LEU A 225 -1.85 14.39 -15.38
C LEU A 225 -1.62 13.86 -13.95
N GLU A 226 -2.67 13.49 -13.23
CA GLU A 226 -2.51 12.82 -11.94
C GLU A 226 -1.79 11.47 -12.13
N ASN A 227 -0.79 11.22 -11.29
CA ASN A 227 -0.14 9.91 -11.25
C ASN A 227 -1.01 8.95 -10.45
N VAL A 228 -1.37 7.86 -11.07
CA VAL A 228 -2.18 6.78 -10.49
C VAL A 228 -1.46 5.45 -10.62
N ARG A 229 -1.78 4.54 -9.71
CA ARG A 229 -1.24 3.19 -9.69
C ARG A 229 -2.37 2.22 -9.98
N ILE A 230 -2.17 1.36 -11.00
CA ILE A 230 -3.08 0.27 -11.33
C ILE A 230 -2.52 -1.02 -10.76
N GLU A 231 -3.39 -1.77 -10.12
CA GLU A 231 -3.18 -3.15 -9.70
C GLU A 231 -3.96 -4.06 -10.65
N LEU A 232 -3.24 -5.01 -11.30
CA LEU A 232 -3.82 -6.06 -12.13
C LEU A 232 -3.58 -7.41 -11.48
N LYS A 233 -4.63 -8.13 -11.14
CA LYS A 233 -4.52 -9.51 -10.68
C LYS A 233 -4.33 -10.43 -11.87
N ALA A 234 -3.42 -11.37 -11.77
CA ALA A 234 -3.09 -12.29 -12.87
C ALA A 234 -4.33 -13.06 -13.39
N GLN A 235 -5.26 -13.37 -12.52
CA GLN A 235 -6.53 -14.06 -12.87
C GLN A 235 -7.48 -13.23 -13.72
N ASP A 236 -7.33 -11.90 -13.72
CA ASP A 236 -8.20 -10.97 -14.47
C ASP A 236 -7.65 -10.68 -15.88
N VAL A 237 -6.50 -11.28 -16.24
CA VAL A 237 -5.85 -11.11 -17.52
C VAL A 237 -6.06 -12.35 -18.40
N ALA A 238 -6.80 -12.17 -19.48
CA ALA A 238 -7.02 -13.20 -20.50
C ALA A 238 -5.99 -13.08 -21.62
N LEU A 239 -5.70 -14.17 -22.35
CA LEU A 239 -4.75 -14.21 -23.45
C LEU A 239 -5.43 -14.64 -24.75
N ALA A 240 -5.12 -13.96 -25.85
CA ALA A 240 -5.54 -14.31 -27.20
C ALA A 240 -4.36 -14.21 -28.16
N LEU A 241 -4.34 -15.05 -29.21
CA LEU A 241 -3.32 -14.99 -30.29
C LEU A 241 -3.62 -13.91 -31.32
N GLU A 242 -4.90 -13.62 -31.52
CA GLU A 242 -5.38 -12.57 -32.41
C GLU A 242 -6.08 -11.49 -31.61
N LYS A 243 -6.06 -10.26 -32.15
CA LYS A 243 -6.74 -9.13 -31.47
C LYS A 243 -8.24 -9.41 -31.43
N PRO A 244 -8.83 -9.50 -30.23
CA PRO A 244 -10.26 -9.74 -30.09
C PRO A 244 -11.08 -8.62 -30.75
N VAL A 245 -12.07 -9.02 -31.54
CA VAL A 245 -13.06 -8.14 -32.15
C VAL A 245 -14.46 -8.49 -31.66
N ALA A 246 -15.39 -7.54 -31.67
CA ALA A 246 -16.77 -7.76 -31.19
C ALA A 246 -16.81 -8.30 -29.76
N THR A 247 -16.06 -7.72 -28.85
CA THR A 247 -15.98 -8.08 -27.43
C THR A 247 -16.35 -6.91 -26.55
N SER A 248 -16.80 -7.17 -25.32
CA SER A 248 -16.99 -6.18 -24.25
C SER A 248 -15.69 -5.82 -23.53
N ILE A 249 -14.56 -6.48 -23.86
CA ILE A 249 -13.26 -6.18 -23.26
C ILE A 249 -12.77 -4.85 -23.80
N ALA A 250 -12.67 -3.84 -22.91
CA ALA A 250 -12.26 -2.48 -23.30
C ALA A 250 -10.74 -2.32 -23.34
N ASN A 251 -10.01 -3.09 -22.54
CA ASN A 251 -8.55 -2.99 -22.40
C ASN A 251 -7.90 -4.18 -23.11
N ILE A 252 -7.23 -3.94 -24.23
CA ILE A 252 -6.53 -4.95 -25.01
C ILE A 252 -5.13 -4.43 -25.29
N LEU A 253 -4.12 -5.12 -24.76
CA LEU A 253 -2.72 -4.76 -24.88
C LEU A 253 -1.97 -5.75 -25.75
N GLU A 254 -1.11 -5.27 -26.64
CA GLU A 254 -0.16 -6.11 -27.36
C GLU A 254 0.99 -6.48 -26.42
N ALA A 255 1.31 -7.75 -26.32
CA ALA A 255 2.29 -8.28 -25.39
C ALA A 255 3.12 -9.40 -26.00
N SER A 256 4.31 -9.62 -25.45
CA SER A 256 5.10 -10.82 -25.73
C SER A 256 5.27 -11.66 -24.46
N VAL A 257 5.26 -12.98 -24.61
CA VAL A 257 5.47 -13.91 -23.51
C VAL A 257 6.94 -13.88 -23.08
N ALA A 258 7.22 -13.37 -21.88
CA ALA A 258 8.57 -13.30 -21.33
C ALA A 258 8.95 -14.57 -20.53
N LYS A 259 7.98 -15.18 -19.81
CA LYS A 259 8.20 -16.37 -19.00
C LYS A 259 6.90 -17.15 -18.84
N ILE A 260 7.00 -18.47 -18.70
CA ILE A 260 5.87 -19.35 -18.38
C ILE A 260 6.27 -20.16 -17.14
N GLU A 261 5.47 -20.08 -16.10
CA GLU A 261 5.64 -20.83 -14.86
C GLU A 261 4.49 -21.81 -14.70
N THR A 262 4.79 -23.10 -14.77
CA THR A 262 3.80 -24.15 -14.57
C THR A 262 3.70 -24.48 -13.10
N SER A 263 2.52 -24.39 -12.51
CA SER A 263 2.23 -24.87 -11.16
C SER A 263 2.02 -26.39 -11.17
N LYS A 264 2.09 -27.02 -10.00
CA LYS A 264 1.63 -28.40 -9.81
C LYS A 264 0.11 -28.52 -9.96
N ASP A 265 -0.60 -27.41 -9.87
CA ASP A 265 -2.03 -27.29 -10.06
C ASP A 265 -2.40 -27.15 -11.55
N THR A 266 -3.69 -27.06 -11.86
CA THR A 266 -4.23 -26.99 -13.24
C THR A 266 -3.93 -25.66 -13.96
N HIS A 267 -3.26 -24.71 -13.30
CA HIS A 267 -2.99 -23.37 -13.81
C HIS A 267 -1.54 -23.18 -14.21
N CYS A 268 -1.31 -22.24 -15.10
CA CYS A 268 0.01 -21.71 -15.40
C CYS A 268 0.00 -20.18 -15.37
N ASP A 269 1.08 -19.61 -14.85
CA ASP A 269 1.30 -18.18 -14.79
C ASP A 269 2.22 -17.77 -15.94
N VAL A 270 1.77 -16.81 -16.71
CA VAL A 270 2.48 -16.28 -17.87
C VAL A 270 2.91 -14.86 -17.58
N LEU A 271 4.20 -14.59 -17.58
CA LEU A 271 4.73 -13.25 -17.50
C LEU A 271 4.77 -12.65 -18.90
N LEU A 272 4.12 -11.53 -19.06
CA LEU A 272 4.02 -10.79 -20.31
C LEU A 272 4.90 -9.54 -20.25
N SER A 273 5.52 -9.19 -21.35
CA SER A 273 6.17 -7.90 -21.56
C SER A 273 5.27 -7.03 -22.43
N VAL A 274 4.89 -5.86 -21.89
CA VAL A 274 4.05 -4.86 -22.56
C VAL A 274 4.82 -3.54 -22.56
N GLY A 275 5.52 -3.25 -23.66
CA GLY A 275 6.52 -2.17 -23.65
C GLY A 275 7.60 -2.45 -22.61
N ASN A 276 7.76 -1.51 -21.65
CA ASN A 276 8.73 -1.64 -20.56
C ASN A 276 8.10 -2.16 -19.25
N VAL A 277 6.88 -2.66 -19.29
CA VAL A 277 6.12 -3.12 -18.12
C VAL A 277 5.90 -4.62 -18.19
N SER A 278 5.97 -5.29 -17.06
CA SER A 278 5.66 -6.71 -16.93
C SER A 278 4.26 -6.91 -16.33
N ILE A 279 3.48 -7.79 -16.94
CA ILE A 279 2.12 -8.13 -16.51
C ILE A 279 2.00 -9.64 -16.35
N TRP A 280 1.48 -10.10 -15.20
CA TRP A 280 1.16 -11.50 -14.99
C TRP A 280 -0.23 -11.81 -15.53
N ALA A 281 -0.35 -12.95 -16.22
CA ALA A 281 -1.61 -13.57 -16.59
C ALA A 281 -1.68 -14.98 -16.03
N ARG A 282 -2.82 -15.37 -15.46
CA ARG A 282 -3.07 -16.73 -14.97
C ARG A 282 -4.11 -17.40 -15.84
N ILE A 283 -3.71 -18.46 -16.52
CA ILE A 283 -4.56 -19.25 -17.38
C ILE A 283 -4.49 -20.73 -17.01
N THR A 284 -5.39 -21.56 -17.53
CA THR A 284 -5.28 -23.01 -17.32
C THR A 284 -4.14 -23.58 -18.18
N GLN A 285 -3.53 -24.68 -17.71
CA GLN A 285 -2.53 -25.41 -18.51
C GLN A 285 -3.12 -25.88 -19.86
N GLN A 286 -4.40 -26.26 -19.87
CA GLN A 286 -5.10 -26.61 -21.10
C GLN A 286 -5.17 -25.44 -22.09
N SER A 287 -5.48 -24.22 -21.59
CA SER A 287 -5.49 -23.01 -22.42
C SER A 287 -4.10 -22.69 -22.96
N ALA A 288 -3.07 -22.78 -22.12
CA ALA A 288 -1.69 -22.54 -22.55
C ALA A 288 -1.27 -23.51 -23.67
N SER A 289 -1.62 -24.80 -23.54
CA SER A 289 -1.35 -25.83 -24.55
C SER A 289 -2.16 -25.59 -25.81
N LYS A 290 -3.45 -25.25 -25.70
CA LYS A 290 -4.32 -24.97 -26.88
C LYS A 290 -3.83 -23.76 -27.64
N LEU A 291 -3.35 -22.72 -26.98
CA LEU A 291 -2.76 -21.53 -27.60
C LEU A 291 -1.33 -21.76 -28.06
N GLY A 292 -0.70 -22.91 -27.75
CA GLY A 292 0.67 -23.21 -28.14
C GLY A 292 1.69 -22.19 -27.63
N LEU A 293 1.45 -21.62 -26.43
CA LEU A 293 2.28 -20.54 -25.90
C LEU A 293 3.71 -20.98 -25.65
N LYS A 294 4.65 -20.15 -26.09
CA LYS A 294 6.09 -20.28 -25.84
C LYS A 294 6.67 -18.92 -25.46
N VAL A 295 7.82 -18.94 -24.81
CA VAL A 295 8.57 -17.69 -24.59
C VAL A 295 8.85 -17.04 -25.95
N GLY A 296 8.55 -15.75 -26.06
CA GLY A 296 8.62 -14.97 -27.31
C GLY A 296 7.32 -14.95 -28.15
N SER A 297 6.28 -15.73 -27.80
CA SER A 297 4.98 -15.66 -28.49
C SER A 297 4.37 -14.26 -28.34
N GLN A 298 3.88 -13.72 -29.47
CA GLN A 298 3.08 -12.49 -29.46
C GLN A 298 1.64 -12.84 -29.10
N VAL A 299 1.05 -12.07 -28.21
CA VAL A 299 -0.30 -12.27 -27.69
C VAL A 299 -1.00 -10.94 -27.46
N PHE A 300 -2.31 -10.97 -27.33
CA PHE A 300 -3.15 -9.89 -26.82
C PHE A 300 -3.63 -10.27 -25.43
N ALA A 301 -3.46 -9.31 -24.49
CA ALA A 301 -3.79 -9.47 -23.07
C ALA A 301 -4.85 -8.45 -22.66
#